data_118b75faea1e16ffa7d309045c30bceb
#
_entry.id   118b75faea1e16ffa7d309045c30bceb
#
_cell.length_a   1.000
_cell.length_b   1.000
_cell.length_c   1.000
_cell.angle_alpha   90.00
_cell.angle_beta   90.00
_cell.angle_gamma   90.00
#
_symmetry.space_group_name_H-M   'P 1'
#
loop_
_entity.id
_entity.type
_entity.pdbx_description
1 polymer ?
#
loop_
_entity_poly.entity_id
_entity_poly.type
_entity_poly.pdbx_seq_one_letter_code
_entity_poly.pdbx_strand_id
1 'polypeptide(L)'
;MAQLLPPRIEGIRSPRPADERTLRMCFSEQDAIAASVALSGLTYREIAARIGASKSLVNAMVKGERPLSARRTQAFCNATGTTLIVQYRDMERALRESAGRQRERDRIAAIVAPTQRAWGAAA
;
A
#
# COMPACT_ATOMS: atom_id res chain seq x y z
N MET A 1 -2.83 -30.32 -26.48
CA MET A 1 -2.45 -29.85 -26.25
C MET A 1 -2.65 -28.84 -25.73
N ALA A 2 -3.04 -28.80 -25.22
CA ALA A 2 -3.29 -27.81 -24.87
C ALA A 2 -2.62 -27.05 -24.23
N GLN A 3 -2.05 -27.33 -24.23
CA GLN A 3 -1.37 -26.72 -23.80
C GLN A 3 -0.97 -25.87 -23.79
N LEU A 4 -1.34 -25.88 -23.99
CA LEU A 4 -0.69 -25.03 -24.21
C LEU A 4 -1.13 -23.82 -23.93
N LEU A 5 -1.34 -23.45 -22.75
CA LEU A 5 -1.54 -22.11 -22.37
C LEU A 5 -0.36 -21.30 -22.78
N PRO A 6 -0.56 -20.27 -23.60
CA PRO A 6 0.55 -19.41 -23.96
C PRO A 6 1.15 -18.77 -22.72
N PRO A 7 2.47 -18.63 -22.66
CA PRO A 7 3.13 -18.00 -21.50
C PRO A 7 2.59 -16.63 -21.15
N ARG A 8 2.11 -15.87 -22.11
CA ARG A 8 1.57 -14.53 -21.84
C ARG A 8 0.29 -14.54 -21.00
N ILE A 9 -0.42 -15.67 -20.96
CA ILE A 9 -1.60 -15.76 -20.10
C ILE A 9 -1.17 -15.69 -18.64
N GLU A 10 -0.03 -16.27 -18.31
CA GLU A 10 0.52 -16.13 -16.98
C GLU A 10 0.91 -14.68 -16.68
N GLY A 11 1.40 -13.96 -17.71
CA GLY A 11 1.78 -12.56 -17.56
C GLY A 11 0.61 -11.61 -17.35
N ILE A 12 -0.61 -12.02 -17.70
CA ILE A 12 -1.80 -11.19 -17.52
C ILE A 12 -2.68 -11.69 -16.38
N ARG A 13 -2.13 -12.56 -15.55
CA ARG A 13 -2.81 -13.03 -14.37
C ARG A 13 -3.08 -11.85 -13.42
N SER A 14 -4.28 -11.81 -12.84
CA SER A 14 -4.62 -10.76 -11.90
C SER A 14 -3.68 -10.79 -10.70
N PRO A 15 -3.25 -9.65 -10.21
CA PRO A 15 -2.38 -9.60 -9.05
C PRO A 15 -3.13 -10.08 -7.81
N ARG A 16 -2.41 -10.70 -6.88
CA ARG A 16 -2.96 -11.26 -5.66
C ARG A 16 -2.51 -10.44 -4.46
N PRO A 17 -3.34 -10.39 -3.42
CA PRO A 17 -2.93 -9.75 -2.17
C PRO A 17 -1.73 -10.47 -1.58
N ALA A 18 -0.81 -9.72 -0.99
CA ALA A 18 0.25 -10.27 -0.17
C ALA A 18 -0.35 -10.74 1.16
N ASP A 19 0.35 -11.65 1.84
CA ASP A 19 -0.13 -12.10 3.13
C ASP A 19 0.03 -10.98 4.18
N GLU A 20 -0.66 -11.16 5.30
CA GLU A 20 -0.69 -10.16 6.35
C GLU A 20 0.70 -9.92 6.96
N ARG A 21 1.49 -10.96 7.06
CA ARG A 21 2.84 -10.86 7.61
C ARG A 21 3.70 -9.94 6.75
N THR A 22 3.65 -10.12 5.43
CA THR A 22 4.39 -9.27 4.50
C THR A 22 3.92 -7.82 4.61
N LEU A 23 2.61 -7.60 4.69
CA LEU A 23 2.05 -6.26 4.84
C LEU A 23 2.54 -5.60 6.13
N ARG A 24 2.59 -6.34 7.23
CA ARG A 24 3.04 -5.82 8.53
C ARG A 24 4.51 -5.44 8.55
N MET A 25 5.30 -6.01 7.65
CA MET A 25 6.72 -5.70 7.56
C MET A 25 7.00 -4.39 6.82
N CYS A 26 5.98 -3.82 6.19
CA CYS A 26 6.12 -2.57 5.43
C CYS A 26 5.81 -1.38 6.34
N PHE A 27 6.78 -0.48 6.47
CA PHE A 27 6.64 0.74 7.27
C PHE A 27 6.52 2.00 6.42
N SER A 28 6.66 1.86 5.10
CA SER A 28 6.57 2.97 4.15
C SER A 28 6.15 2.45 2.79
N GLU A 29 5.75 3.36 1.90
CA GLU A 29 5.47 2.98 0.51
C GLU A 29 6.71 2.40 -0.16
N GLN A 30 7.88 2.93 0.18
CA GLN A 30 9.13 2.40 -0.34
C GLN A 30 9.30 0.93 0.01
N ASP A 31 9.01 0.56 1.26
CA ASP A 31 9.07 -0.83 1.70
C ASP A 31 8.12 -1.70 0.88
N ALA A 32 6.90 -1.23 0.66
CA ALA A 32 5.90 -1.97 -0.10
C ALA A 32 6.32 -2.14 -1.55
N ILE A 33 6.90 -1.11 -2.15
CA ILE A 33 7.40 -1.17 -3.51
C ILE A 33 8.56 -2.15 -3.61
N ALA A 34 9.53 -2.04 -2.72
CA ALA A 34 10.69 -2.93 -2.71
C ALA A 34 10.28 -4.39 -2.48
N ALA A 35 9.37 -4.63 -1.55
CA ALA A 35 8.85 -5.97 -1.29
C ALA A 35 8.10 -6.54 -2.49
N SER A 36 7.30 -5.71 -3.16
CA SER A 36 6.59 -6.13 -4.36
C SER A 36 7.54 -6.56 -5.47
N VAL A 37 8.61 -5.79 -5.67
CA VAL A 37 9.64 -6.12 -6.66
C VAL A 37 10.32 -7.42 -6.29
N ALA A 38 10.68 -7.60 -5.03
CA ALA A 38 11.32 -8.81 -4.56
C ALA A 38 10.42 -10.04 -4.73
N LEU A 39 9.13 -9.91 -4.40
CA LEU A 39 8.17 -11.00 -4.55
C LEU A 39 7.94 -11.39 -6.01
N SER A 40 8.11 -10.45 -6.93
CA SER A 40 7.89 -10.70 -8.35
C SER A 40 8.94 -11.63 -8.96
N GLY A 41 10.14 -11.63 -8.41
CA GLY A 41 11.26 -12.35 -9.01
C GLY A 41 11.75 -11.75 -10.32
N LEU A 42 11.25 -10.58 -10.70
CA LEU A 42 11.61 -9.92 -11.95
C LEU A 42 12.75 -8.91 -11.72
N THR A 43 13.47 -8.63 -12.80
CA THR A 43 14.48 -7.56 -12.77
C THR A 43 13.79 -6.20 -12.89
N TYR A 44 14.48 -5.13 -12.53
CA TYR A 44 13.98 -3.77 -12.70
C TYR A 44 13.66 -3.48 -14.15
N ARG A 45 14.48 -3.99 -15.06
CA ARG A 45 14.27 -3.81 -16.50
C ARG A 45 12.98 -4.47 -16.95
N GLU A 46 12.70 -5.68 -16.47
CA GLU A 46 11.47 -6.39 -16.80
C GLU A 46 10.24 -5.67 -16.28
N ILE A 47 10.30 -5.20 -15.04
CA ILE A 47 9.20 -4.44 -14.46
C ILE A 47 8.99 -3.15 -15.23
N ALA A 48 10.08 -2.43 -15.53
CA ALA A 48 10.00 -1.18 -16.29
C ALA A 48 9.32 -1.38 -17.64
N ALA A 49 9.68 -2.45 -18.34
CA ALA A 49 9.05 -2.75 -19.62
C ALA A 49 7.54 -2.97 -19.47
N ARG A 50 7.12 -3.64 -18.40
CA ARG A 50 5.71 -3.95 -18.18
C ARG A 50 4.87 -2.74 -17.76
N ILE A 51 5.49 -1.78 -17.08
CA ILE A 51 4.77 -0.57 -16.63
C ILE A 51 4.97 0.62 -17.56
N GLY A 52 5.69 0.44 -18.66
CA GLY A 52 5.93 1.52 -19.62
C GLY A 52 6.84 2.60 -19.08
N ALA A 53 7.86 2.22 -18.32
CA ALA A 53 8.78 3.16 -17.68
C ALA A 53 10.23 2.77 -17.97
N SER A 54 11.15 3.55 -17.45
CA SER A 54 12.59 3.24 -17.56
C SER A 54 13.06 2.44 -16.36
N LYS A 55 14.14 1.69 -16.54
CA LYS A 55 14.79 0.99 -15.44
C LYS A 55 15.21 1.97 -14.35
N SER A 56 15.67 3.17 -14.75
CA SER A 56 16.07 4.21 -13.80
C SER A 56 14.92 4.63 -12.90
N LEU A 57 13.70 4.73 -13.45
CA LEU A 57 12.54 5.08 -12.65
C LEU A 57 12.21 3.98 -11.64
N VAL A 58 12.24 2.71 -12.06
CA VAL A 58 11.99 1.59 -11.16
C VAL A 58 13.02 1.57 -10.03
N ASN A 59 14.29 1.77 -10.36
CA ASN A 59 15.35 1.84 -9.39
C ASN A 59 15.11 2.98 -8.39
N ALA A 60 14.72 4.16 -8.87
CA ALA A 60 14.43 5.31 -8.03
C ALA A 60 13.23 5.05 -7.11
N MET A 61 12.20 4.37 -7.60
CA MET A 61 11.04 4.02 -6.79
C MET A 61 11.42 3.06 -5.67
N VAL A 62 12.22 2.05 -5.97
CA VAL A 62 12.67 1.08 -4.97
C VAL A 62 13.53 1.75 -3.89
N LYS A 63 14.31 2.76 -4.27
CA LYS A 63 15.14 3.51 -3.32
C LYS A 63 14.38 4.60 -2.57
N GLY A 64 13.11 4.83 -2.91
CA GLY A 64 12.32 5.87 -2.27
C GLY A 64 12.59 7.27 -2.79
N GLU A 65 13.31 7.42 -3.89
CA GLU A 65 13.64 8.71 -4.48
C GLU A 65 12.51 9.25 -5.36
N ARG A 66 11.65 8.38 -5.85
CA ARG A 66 10.51 8.74 -6.67
C ARG A 66 9.28 7.96 -6.21
N PRO A 67 8.12 8.61 -6.16
CA PRO A 67 6.90 7.90 -5.80
C PRO A 67 6.36 7.06 -6.95
N LEU A 68 5.59 6.05 -6.62
CA LEU A 68 4.80 5.34 -7.61
C LEU A 68 3.51 6.13 -7.82
N SER A 69 3.33 6.66 -9.02
CA SER A 69 2.16 7.47 -9.33
C SER A 69 0.88 6.64 -9.32
N ALA A 70 -0.24 7.30 -9.03
CA ALA A 70 -1.54 6.63 -9.07
C ALA A 70 -1.80 6.01 -10.44
N ARG A 71 -1.37 6.70 -11.51
CA ARG A 71 -1.57 6.23 -12.88
C ARG A 71 -0.84 4.91 -13.16
N ARG A 72 0.31 4.71 -12.53
CA ARG A 72 1.12 3.50 -12.75
C ARG A 72 0.85 2.38 -11.75
N THR A 73 0.06 2.64 -10.73
CA THR A 73 -0.15 1.68 -9.64
C THR A 73 -0.72 0.36 -10.14
N GLN A 74 -1.76 0.40 -10.97
CA GLN A 74 -2.37 -0.83 -11.47
C GLN A 74 -1.39 -1.63 -12.33
N ALA A 75 -0.67 -0.96 -13.22
CA ALA A 75 0.33 -1.60 -14.05
C ALA A 75 1.45 -2.22 -13.20
N PHE A 76 1.85 -1.53 -12.14
CA PHE A 76 2.87 -2.04 -11.22
C PHE A 76 2.38 -3.30 -10.50
N CYS A 77 1.14 -3.31 -10.01
CA CYS A 77 0.57 -4.48 -9.39
C CYS A 77 0.49 -5.65 -10.36
N ASN A 78 0.05 -5.39 -11.59
CA ASN A 78 -0.02 -6.41 -12.63
C ASN A 78 1.37 -6.97 -12.97
N ALA A 79 2.38 -6.11 -13.01
CA ALA A 79 3.75 -6.52 -13.33
C ALA A 79 4.36 -7.36 -12.21
N THR A 80 4.15 -6.96 -10.96
CA THR A 80 4.74 -7.65 -9.81
C THR A 80 3.92 -8.84 -9.32
N GLY A 81 2.66 -8.92 -9.73
CA GLY A 81 1.77 -10.01 -9.33
C GLY A 81 1.20 -9.88 -7.93
N THR A 82 1.36 -8.74 -7.30
CA THR A 82 0.84 -8.50 -5.95
C THR A 82 0.20 -7.13 -5.82
N THR A 83 -0.83 -7.03 -4.99
CA THR A 83 -1.48 -5.76 -4.68
C THR A 83 -0.94 -5.15 -3.38
N LEU A 84 0.24 -5.54 -2.95
CA LEU A 84 0.82 -5.11 -1.67
C LEU A 84 0.84 -3.59 -1.51
N ILE A 85 1.21 -2.84 -2.55
CA ILE A 85 1.24 -1.37 -2.46
C ILE A 85 -0.14 -0.79 -2.20
N VAL A 86 -1.18 -1.35 -2.81
CA VAL A 86 -2.56 -0.93 -2.59
C VAL A 86 -2.99 -1.28 -1.17
N GLN A 87 -2.68 -2.49 -0.72
CA GLN A 87 -2.96 -2.93 0.65
C GLN A 87 -2.31 -1.99 1.66
N TYR A 88 -1.05 -1.63 1.41
CA TYR A 88 -0.31 -0.73 2.30
C TYR A 88 -0.96 0.65 2.35
N ARG A 89 -1.33 1.20 1.20
CA ARG A 89 -1.99 2.52 1.13
C ARG A 89 -3.33 2.51 1.83
N ASP A 90 -4.11 1.44 1.66
CA ASP A 90 -5.41 1.30 2.31
C ASP A 90 -5.25 1.19 3.83
N MET A 91 -4.28 0.41 4.29
CA MET A 91 -3.97 0.28 5.71
C MET A 91 -3.56 1.62 6.31
N GLU A 92 -2.67 2.33 5.63
CA GLU A 92 -2.20 3.63 6.09
C GLU A 92 -3.35 4.64 6.18
N ARG A 93 -4.23 4.63 5.19
CA ARG A 93 -5.42 5.49 5.19
C ARG A 93 -6.33 5.14 6.36
N ALA A 94 -6.58 3.86 6.58
CA ALA A 94 -7.43 3.41 7.70
C ALA A 94 -6.84 3.83 9.05
N LEU A 95 -5.52 3.73 9.20
CA LEU A 95 -4.86 4.16 10.43
C LEU A 95 -4.96 5.67 10.63
N ARG A 96 -4.79 6.46 9.58
CA ARG A 96 -4.96 7.92 9.67
C ARG A 96 -6.39 8.30 10.03
N GLU A 97 -7.37 7.65 9.43
CA GLU A 97 -8.78 7.91 9.74
C GLU A 97 -9.10 7.53 11.18
N SER A 98 -8.60 6.39 11.64
CA SER A 98 -8.78 5.95 13.02
C SER A 98 -8.14 6.92 14.01
N ALA A 99 -6.93 7.38 13.73
CA ALA A 99 -6.24 8.36 14.56
C ALA A 99 -7.01 9.69 14.58
N GLY A 100 -7.55 10.10 13.44
CA GLY A 100 -8.37 11.30 13.36
C GLY A 100 -9.64 11.20 14.19
N ARG A 101 -10.31 10.06 14.12
CA ARG A 101 -11.50 9.83 14.95
C ARG A 101 -11.17 9.81 16.42
N GLN A 102 -10.03 9.24 16.80
CA GLN A 102 -9.60 9.20 18.19
C GLN A 102 -9.31 10.61 18.71
N ARG A 103 -8.60 11.41 17.93
CA ARG A 103 -8.33 12.82 18.32
C ARG A 103 -9.63 13.61 18.47
N GLU A 104 -10.60 13.37 17.61
CA GLU A 104 -11.89 14.05 17.70
C GLU A 104 -12.64 13.64 18.97
N ARG A 105 -12.65 12.35 19.29
CA ARG A 105 -13.24 11.86 20.54
C ARG A 105 -12.56 12.48 21.75
N ASP A 106 -11.23 12.54 21.74
CA ASP A 106 -10.47 13.10 22.84
C ASP A 106 -10.77 14.60 23.01
N ARG A 107 -10.88 15.32 21.88
CA ARG A 107 -11.24 16.73 21.91
C ARG A 107 -12.61 16.95 22.49
N ILE A 108 -13.58 16.16 22.06
CA ILE A 108 -14.95 16.26 22.57
C ILE A 108 -14.99 15.91 24.06
N ALA A 109 -14.31 14.85 24.45
CA ALA A 109 -14.24 14.45 25.85
C ALA A 109 -13.64 15.55 26.72
N ALA A 110 -12.60 16.24 26.24
CA ALA A 110 -11.98 17.34 26.96
C ALA A 110 -12.94 18.52 27.14
N ILE A 111 -13.81 18.76 26.17
CA ILE A 111 -14.82 19.81 26.25
C ILE A 111 -15.92 19.44 27.22
N VAL A 112 -16.38 18.19 27.19
CA VAL A 112 -17.51 17.71 27.99
C VAL A 112 -17.14 17.45 29.44
N ALA A 113 -15.93 16.96 29.71
CA ALA A 113 -15.49 16.59 31.07
C ALA A 113 -15.65 17.68 32.11
N PRO A 114 -15.27 18.95 31.89
CA PRO A 114 -15.50 20.00 32.85
C PRO A 114 -16.97 20.22 33.16
N THR A 115 -17.82 20.16 32.15
CA THR A 115 -19.27 20.28 32.32
C THR A 115 -19.82 19.16 33.19
N GLN A 116 -19.41 17.93 32.91
CA GLN A 116 -19.82 16.77 33.68
C GLN A 116 -19.37 16.88 35.14
N ARG A 117 -18.16 17.36 35.37
CA ARG A 117 -17.66 17.56 36.74
C ARG A 117 -18.47 18.60 37.49
N ALA A 118 -18.80 19.70 36.84
CA ALA A 118 -19.64 20.72 37.42
C ALA A 118 -21.02 20.18 37.81
N TRP A 119 -21.63 19.41 36.94
CA TRP A 119 -22.93 18.78 37.21
C TRP A 119 -22.83 17.76 38.34
N GLY A 120 -21.74 16.94 38.31
CA GLY A 120 -21.52 15.97 39.37
C GLY A 120 -21.28 16.61 40.74
N ALA A 121 -20.60 17.74 40.76
CA ALA A 121 -20.36 18.48 42.00
C ALA A 121 -21.65 19.08 42.57
N ALA A 122 -22.60 19.41 41.72
CA ALA A 122 -23.89 19.95 42.13
C ALA A 122 -24.83 18.87 42.66
N ALA A 123 -24.57 17.63 42.33
CA ALA A 123 -25.37 16.52 42.83
C ALA A 123 -24.91 16.08 44.18
#